data_5de4a2e756d1f42dc1421b62dd35e704
#
_entry.id   5de4a2e756d1f42dc1421b62dd35e704
#
_cell.length_a   1.000
_cell.length_b   1.000
_cell.length_c   1.000
_cell.angle_alpha   90.00
_cell.angle_beta   90.00
_cell.angle_gamma   90.00
#
_symmetry.space_group_name_H-M   'P 1'
#
loop_
_entity.id
_entity.type
_entity.pdbx_description
1 polymer ?
#
loop_
_entity_poly.entity_id
_entity_poly.type
_entity_poly.pdbx_seq_one_letter_code
_entity_poly.pdbx_strand_id
1 'polypeptide(L)'
;GIITFDADETLDFTPVGGQGYDNFNMTLIYISNSIGEYTINMDTAQVTTNADTTQFFVKLDEADRVAALRISSTPGGDEGAGVTREEAFVEVKPGAVMDVAQNHLSVEQALKFSEVPDIIKPTGMSAALDYGTGLLQITCSETIESLNLAKIKLVNIHGDTDYVIDDGLIIEQDTVTVTIKLSESDRLNVLRVSGTPGGDNVSVTLELDAGALTDPA
;
A
#
# COMPACT_ATOMS: atom_id res chain seq x y z
N GLY A 1 -1.07 5.22 -4.93
CA GLY A 1 -0.57 5.27 -6.29
C GLY A 1 -1.64 5.62 -7.31
N ILE A 2 -1.44 6.69 -8.04
CA ILE A 2 -2.30 7.06 -9.18
C ILE A 2 -1.39 7.22 -10.40
N ILE A 3 -1.75 6.54 -11.49
CA ILE A 3 -1.11 6.72 -12.79
C ILE A 3 -2.01 7.59 -13.64
N THR A 4 -1.45 8.62 -14.26
CA THR A 4 -2.13 9.45 -15.25
C THR A 4 -1.67 9.05 -16.64
N PHE A 5 -2.60 8.77 -17.51
CA PHE A 5 -2.36 8.47 -18.91
C PHE A 5 -2.88 9.59 -19.79
N ASP A 6 -2.09 9.97 -20.78
CA ASP A 6 -2.50 10.87 -21.86
C ASP A 6 -2.47 10.10 -23.18
N ALA A 7 -3.63 10.04 -23.84
CA ALA A 7 -3.80 9.43 -25.15
C ALA A 7 -3.84 10.52 -26.24
N ASP A 8 -3.45 10.16 -27.45
CA ASP A 8 -3.46 11.04 -28.61
C ASP A 8 -4.86 11.22 -29.22
N GLU A 9 -5.79 10.34 -28.84
CA GLU A 9 -7.21 10.41 -29.23
C GLU A 9 -8.15 10.06 -28.07
N THR A 10 -9.44 10.34 -28.23
CA THR A 10 -10.44 10.08 -27.19
C THR A 10 -10.70 8.59 -27.04
N LEU A 11 -10.44 8.06 -25.85
CA LEU A 11 -10.76 6.68 -25.49
C LEU A 11 -12.20 6.56 -25.00
N ASP A 12 -12.81 5.41 -25.29
CA ASP A 12 -14.19 5.10 -24.93
C ASP A 12 -14.25 4.50 -23.52
N PHE A 13 -14.75 5.28 -22.58
CA PHE A 13 -15.01 4.89 -21.19
C PHE A 13 -16.49 4.62 -20.94
N THR A 14 -17.34 4.66 -21.96
CA THR A 14 -18.75 4.36 -21.79
C THR A 14 -18.96 2.85 -21.79
N PRO A 15 -19.65 2.29 -20.76
CA PRO A 15 -19.87 0.86 -20.68
C PRO A 15 -20.83 0.40 -21.79
N VAL A 16 -20.44 -0.61 -22.54
CA VAL A 16 -21.33 -1.27 -23.50
C VAL A 16 -22.35 -2.11 -22.73
N GLY A 17 -23.64 -1.81 -22.92
CA GLY A 17 -24.74 -2.59 -22.32
C GLY A 17 -24.86 -2.52 -20.81
N GLY A 18 -24.26 -1.53 -20.14
CA GLY A 18 -24.37 -1.31 -18.68
C GLY A 18 -23.53 -2.27 -17.84
N GLN A 19 -22.61 -2.98 -18.42
CA GLN A 19 -21.66 -3.90 -17.78
C GLN A 19 -20.28 -3.27 -17.84
N GLY A 20 -19.79 -2.62 -16.81
CA GLY A 20 -18.39 -2.25 -16.62
C GLY A 20 -17.61 -1.69 -17.83
N TYR A 21 -16.34 -1.39 -17.66
CA TYR A 21 -15.47 -0.85 -18.72
C TYR A 21 -15.02 -1.95 -19.71
N ASP A 22 -15.94 -2.49 -20.53
CA ASP A 22 -15.64 -3.54 -21.51
C ASP A 22 -14.61 -3.10 -22.58
N ASN A 23 -14.39 -1.77 -22.70
CA ASN A 23 -13.46 -1.15 -23.65
C ASN A 23 -12.06 -0.95 -23.06
N PHE A 24 -11.86 -1.32 -21.80
CA PHE A 24 -10.60 -1.18 -21.08
C PHE A 24 -10.22 -2.52 -20.44
N ASN A 25 -9.13 -3.11 -20.88
CA ASN A 25 -8.67 -4.39 -20.35
C ASN A 25 -7.39 -4.23 -19.54
N MET A 26 -7.53 -4.02 -18.21
CA MET A 26 -6.41 -3.83 -17.30
C MET A 26 -5.48 -5.04 -17.21
N THR A 27 -5.95 -6.26 -17.57
CA THR A 27 -5.09 -7.46 -17.62
C THR A 27 -4.03 -7.42 -18.73
N LEU A 28 -4.14 -6.46 -19.65
CA LEU A 28 -3.19 -6.22 -20.74
C LEU A 28 -2.29 -5.00 -20.49
N ILE A 29 -2.30 -4.46 -19.27
CA ILE A 29 -1.46 -3.32 -18.87
C ILE A 29 -0.54 -3.77 -17.73
N TYR A 30 0.74 -3.45 -17.84
CA TYR A 30 1.78 -3.89 -16.91
C TYR A 30 2.69 -2.73 -16.54
N ILE A 31 3.27 -2.81 -15.34
CA ILE A 31 4.38 -1.97 -14.92
C ILE A 31 5.64 -2.84 -14.85
N SER A 32 6.74 -2.35 -15.36
CA SER A 32 8.05 -3.00 -15.27
C SER A 32 9.17 -1.96 -15.27
N ASN A 33 10.36 -2.36 -14.85
CA ASN A 33 11.58 -1.56 -14.99
C ASN A 33 12.44 -2.01 -16.19
N SER A 34 12.00 -3.02 -16.91
CA SER A 34 12.67 -3.53 -18.11
C SER A 34 11.61 -3.88 -19.16
N ILE A 35 11.73 -3.30 -20.35
CA ILE A 35 10.76 -3.47 -21.43
C ILE A 35 10.64 -4.95 -21.82
N GLY A 36 9.41 -5.48 -21.82
CA GLY A 36 9.10 -6.86 -22.16
C GLY A 36 9.10 -7.84 -20.99
N GLU A 37 9.38 -7.40 -19.76
CA GLU A 37 9.37 -8.28 -18.59
C GLU A 37 8.00 -8.43 -17.91
N TYR A 38 7.08 -7.47 -18.08
CA TYR A 38 5.70 -7.51 -17.58
C TYR A 38 5.61 -7.86 -16.07
N THR A 39 6.36 -7.14 -15.24
CA THR A 39 6.60 -7.52 -13.84
C THR A 39 5.34 -7.43 -12.98
N ILE A 40 4.54 -6.36 -13.13
CA ILE A 40 3.33 -6.10 -12.33
C ILE A 40 2.15 -6.01 -13.26
N ASN A 41 1.18 -6.92 -13.11
CA ASN A 41 -0.08 -6.88 -13.85
C ASN A 41 -1.06 -5.94 -13.13
N MET A 42 -1.67 -5.03 -13.86
CA MET A 42 -2.60 -4.04 -13.29
C MET A 42 -4.05 -4.53 -13.24
N ASP A 43 -4.30 -5.83 -13.16
CA ASP A 43 -5.64 -6.43 -13.19
C ASP A 43 -6.51 -6.04 -11.98
N THR A 44 -5.91 -5.71 -10.84
CA THR A 44 -6.58 -5.23 -9.62
C THR A 44 -6.75 -3.71 -9.57
N ALA A 45 -6.05 -2.98 -10.44
CA ALA A 45 -6.10 -1.52 -10.50
C ALA A 45 -7.47 -1.01 -10.99
N GLN A 46 -7.84 0.16 -10.51
CA GLN A 46 -9.14 0.76 -10.80
C GLN A 46 -9.02 1.98 -11.71
N VAL A 47 -9.68 1.95 -12.85
CA VAL A 47 -9.89 3.14 -13.67
C VAL A 47 -10.88 4.05 -12.95
N THR A 48 -10.47 5.28 -12.64
CA THR A 48 -11.31 6.26 -11.91
C THR A 48 -12.01 7.25 -12.83
N THR A 49 -11.70 7.23 -14.13
CA THR A 49 -12.33 8.03 -15.17
C THR A 49 -13.63 7.36 -15.61
N ASN A 50 -14.69 8.13 -15.79
CA ASN A 50 -16.05 7.63 -16.08
C ASN A 50 -16.70 8.28 -17.31
N ALA A 51 -15.94 9.01 -18.11
CA ALA A 51 -16.39 9.66 -19.34
C ALA A 51 -15.29 9.60 -20.39
N ASP A 52 -15.69 9.58 -21.67
CA ASP A 52 -14.78 9.59 -22.79
C ASP A 52 -13.83 10.77 -22.75
N THR A 53 -12.55 10.51 -22.85
CA THR A 53 -11.51 11.54 -22.68
C THR A 53 -10.18 11.07 -23.27
N THR A 54 -9.28 12.02 -23.47
CA THR A 54 -7.89 11.78 -23.82
C THR A 54 -6.97 11.64 -22.59
N GLN A 55 -7.45 11.99 -21.40
CA GLN A 55 -6.68 11.83 -20.16
C GLN A 55 -7.48 11.00 -19.16
N PHE A 56 -6.87 9.94 -18.63
CA PHE A 56 -7.52 9.09 -17.65
C PHE A 56 -6.60 8.73 -16.49
N PHE A 57 -7.20 8.28 -15.41
CA PHE A 57 -6.52 7.98 -14.17
C PHE A 57 -6.76 6.53 -13.76
N VAL A 58 -5.69 5.86 -13.40
CA VAL A 58 -5.71 4.50 -12.86
C VAL A 58 -5.16 4.53 -11.45
N LYS A 59 -5.96 4.04 -10.52
CA LYS A 59 -5.57 3.89 -9.12
C LYS A 59 -5.09 2.46 -8.90
N LEU A 60 -3.84 2.32 -8.49
CA LEU A 60 -3.27 1.05 -8.05
C LEU A 60 -3.87 0.64 -6.70
N ASP A 61 -4.03 -0.64 -6.46
CA ASP A 61 -4.20 -1.13 -5.10
C ASP A 61 -2.88 -0.98 -4.31
N GLU A 62 -2.91 -1.27 -3.02
CA GLU A 62 -1.74 -1.04 -2.18
C GLU A 62 -0.60 -2.01 -2.49
N ALA A 63 -0.89 -3.25 -2.84
CA ALA A 63 0.13 -4.23 -3.18
C ALA A 63 0.86 -3.87 -4.48
N ASP A 64 0.10 -3.48 -5.50
CA ASP A 64 0.66 -3.02 -6.79
C ASP A 64 1.42 -1.70 -6.63
N ARG A 65 0.93 -0.77 -5.78
CA ARG A 65 1.64 0.47 -5.46
C ARG A 65 3.01 0.19 -4.87
N VAL A 66 3.09 -0.68 -3.87
CA VAL A 66 4.37 -1.04 -3.21
C VAL A 66 5.28 -1.79 -4.18
N ALA A 67 4.73 -2.72 -4.97
CA ALA A 67 5.51 -3.42 -5.98
C ALA A 67 6.09 -2.45 -7.02
N ALA A 68 5.28 -1.49 -7.50
CA ALA A 68 5.73 -0.45 -8.43
C ALA A 68 6.80 0.46 -7.80
N LEU A 69 6.62 0.86 -6.53
CA LEU A 69 7.61 1.64 -5.80
C LEU A 69 8.96 0.92 -5.73
N ARG A 70 8.96 -0.37 -5.42
CA ARG A 70 10.19 -1.18 -5.28
C ARG A 70 11.01 -1.30 -6.56
N ILE A 71 10.37 -1.25 -7.73
CA ILE A 71 11.06 -1.28 -9.04
C ILE A 71 11.28 0.12 -9.62
N SER A 72 10.87 1.17 -8.92
CA SER A 72 10.96 2.56 -9.38
C SER A 72 12.36 3.15 -9.21
N SER A 73 12.61 4.28 -9.88
CA SER A 73 13.83 5.07 -9.68
C SER A 73 13.75 6.03 -8.48
N THR A 74 12.65 6.02 -7.72
CA THR A 74 12.44 6.89 -6.55
C THR A 74 13.03 6.29 -5.26
N PRO A 75 13.16 7.05 -4.16
CA PRO A 75 13.52 6.48 -2.85
C PRO A 75 12.59 5.32 -2.47
N GLY A 76 13.15 4.27 -1.88
CA GLY A 76 12.44 3.01 -1.62
C GLY A 76 12.39 2.04 -2.80
N GLY A 77 12.81 2.47 -3.99
CA GLY A 77 12.93 1.63 -5.17
C GLY A 77 14.28 0.91 -5.26
N ASP A 78 14.63 0.47 -6.46
CA ASP A 78 15.80 -0.37 -6.75
C ASP A 78 17.13 0.32 -6.36
N GLU A 79 17.53 0.19 -5.10
CA GLU A 79 18.77 0.75 -4.53
C GLU A 79 19.89 -0.30 -4.38
N GLY A 80 19.87 -1.35 -5.18
CA GLY A 80 20.95 -2.35 -5.16
C GLY A 80 22.31 -1.70 -5.38
N ALA A 81 23.29 -1.95 -4.49
CA ALA A 81 24.65 -1.41 -4.58
C ALA A 81 25.27 -1.73 -5.96
N GLY A 82 25.42 -0.71 -6.79
CA GLY A 82 26.02 -0.82 -8.12
C GLY A 82 25.01 -0.90 -9.29
N VAL A 83 23.71 -0.80 -9.02
CA VAL A 83 22.67 -0.70 -10.07
C VAL A 83 22.34 0.78 -10.28
N THR A 84 22.34 1.22 -11.52
CA THR A 84 21.70 2.48 -11.91
C THR A 84 20.20 2.30 -11.64
N ARG A 85 19.58 3.24 -10.90
CA ARG A 85 18.12 3.25 -10.71
C ARG A 85 17.47 3.16 -12.09
N GLU A 86 16.71 2.10 -12.29
CA GLU A 86 16.01 1.89 -13.55
C GLU A 86 14.68 2.62 -13.46
N GLU A 87 14.32 3.29 -14.54
CA GLU A 87 13.05 3.99 -14.64
C GLU A 87 11.94 3.00 -14.94
N ALA A 88 10.80 3.15 -14.29
CA ALA A 88 9.65 2.31 -14.55
C ALA A 88 8.95 2.69 -15.87
N PHE A 89 8.36 1.69 -16.52
CA PHE A 89 7.60 1.80 -17.74
C PHE A 89 6.19 1.23 -17.53
N VAL A 90 5.21 1.81 -18.20
CA VAL A 90 3.92 1.16 -18.45
C VAL A 90 3.96 0.50 -19.81
N GLU A 91 3.68 -0.78 -19.85
CA GLU A 91 3.53 -1.54 -21.06
C GLU A 91 2.05 -1.82 -21.33
N VAL A 92 1.56 -1.35 -22.47
CA VAL A 92 0.17 -1.45 -22.91
C VAL A 92 0.12 -2.37 -24.10
N LYS A 93 -0.46 -3.56 -23.93
CA LYS A 93 -0.56 -4.57 -24.99
C LYS A 93 -1.69 -4.28 -25.96
N PRO A 94 -1.60 -4.80 -27.20
CA PRO A 94 -2.70 -4.72 -28.17
C PRO A 94 -4.03 -5.17 -27.59
N GLY A 95 -5.08 -4.38 -27.80
CA GLY A 95 -6.42 -4.66 -27.30
C GLY A 95 -6.69 -4.20 -25.87
N ALA A 96 -5.72 -3.56 -25.19
CA ALA A 96 -5.91 -3.05 -23.82
C ALA A 96 -6.90 -1.88 -23.76
N VAL A 97 -6.91 -1.04 -24.78
CA VAL A 97 -7.75 0.16 -24.85
C VAL A 97 -8.44 0.26 -26.21
N MET A 98 -9.58 0.97 -26.25
CA MET A 98 -10.37 1.21 -27.46
C MET A 98 -10.77 2.69 -27.54
N ASP A 99 -10.76 3.26 -28.75
CA ASP A 99 -11.25 4.60 -29.00
C ASP A 99 -12.78 4.64 -29.16
N VAL A 100 -13.35 5.86 -29.23
CA VAL A 100 -14.80 6.07 -29.44
C VAL A 100 -15.29 5.60 -30.81
N ALA A 101 -14.41 5.38 -31.78
CA ALA A 101 -14.72 4.82 -33.10
C ALA A 101 -14.62 3.29 -33.13
N GLN A 102 -14.40 2.65 -31.97
CA GLN A 102 -14.24 1.21 -31.77
C GLN A 102 -12.97 0.61 -32.40
N ASN A 103 -11.91 1.41 -32.54
CA ASN A 103 -10.60 0.87 -32.90
C ASN A 103 -9.82 0.50 -31.63
N HIS A 104 -9.31 -0.72 -31.60
CA HIS A 104 -8.43 -1.16 -30.53
C HIS A 104 -7.00 -0.74 -30.78
N LEU A 105 -6.25 -0.50 -29.68
CA LEU A 105 -4.80 -0.39 -29.75
C LEU A 105 -4.24 -1.63 -30.49
N SER A 106 -3.55 -1.41 -31.59
CA SER A 106 -3.07 -2.48 -32.48
C SER A 106 -1.61 -2.88 -32.28
N VAL A 107 -0.84 -2.02 -31.65
CA VAL A 107 0.60 -2.20 -31.44
C VAL A 107 0.91 -2.01 -29.97
N GLU A 108 1.74 -2.88 -29.41
CA GLU A 108 2.25 -2.73 -28.05
C GLU A 108 3.02 -1.43 -27.88
N GLN A 109 2.80 -0.75 -26.74
CA GLN A 109 3.47 0.48 -26.38
C GLN A 109 4.16 0.32 -25.02
N ALA A 110 5.39 0.80 -24.91
CA ALA A 110 6.11 0.97 -23.65
C ALA A 110 6.26 2.46 -23.40
N LEU A 111 5.63 2.96 -22.35
CA LEU A 111 5.59 4.37 -21.99
C LEU A 111 6.40 4.59 -20.72
N LYS A 112 7.37 5.48 -20.77
CA LYS A 112 8.17 5.85 -19.61
C LYS A 112 7.36 6.72 -18.65
N PHE A 113 7.45 6.45 -17.36
CA PHE A 113 6.86 7.27 -16.33
C PHE A 113 7.64 8.56 -16.06
N SER A 114 6.88 9.58 -15.63
CA SER A 114 7.42 10.64 -14.77
C SER A 114 7.07 10.29 -13.34
N GLU A 115 8.03 9.80 -12.59
CA GLU A 115 7.82 9.28 -11.24
C GLU A 115 7.85 10.40 -10.20
N VAL A 116 6.91 10.36 -9.25
CA VAL A 116 6.86 11.27 -8.10
C VAL A 116 7.15 10.45 -6.83
N PRO A 117 8.19 10.84 -6.05
CA PRO A 117 8.50 10.15 -4.80
C PRO A 117 7.33 10.13 -3.83
N ASP A 118 7.16 9.05 -3.09
CA ASP A 118 6.29 9.02 -1.93
C ASP A 118 6.93 9.82 -0.80
N ILE A 119 6.18 10.74 -0.22
CA ILE A 119 6.59 11.58 0.91
C ILE A 119 5.57 11.53 2.06
N ILE A 120 4.55 10.68 1.92
CA ILE A 120 3.50 10.53 2.92
C ILE A 120 3.95 9.48 3.92
N LYS A 121 3.95 9.87 5.19
CA LYS A 121 4.34 8.95 6.27
C LYS A 121 3.18 8.07 6.69
N PRO A 122 3.44 6.80 7.01
CA PRO A 122 2.41 5.89 7.49
C PRO A 122 1.84 6.35 8.84
N THR A 123 0.54 6.12 9.01
CA THR A 123 -0.18 6.38 10.26
C THR A 123 -0.94 5.15 10.72
N GLY A 124 -1.01 4.93 12.04
CA GLY A 124 -1.90 3.91 12.61
C GLY A 124 -3.35 4.36 12.54
N MET A 125 -4.21 3.51 11.98
CA MET A 125 -5.64 3.79 11.82
C MET A 125 -6.49 3.11 12.89
N SER A 126 -6.12 1.90 13.28
CA SER A 126 -6.77 1.15 14.34
C SER A 126 -5.82 0.13 14.95
N ALA A 127 -6.11 -0.30 16.18
CA ALA A 127 -5.37 -1.36 16.83
C ALA A 127 -6.31 -2.31 17.59
N ALA A 128 -5.92 -3.57 17.67
CA ALA A 128 -6.61 -4.60 18.46
C ALA A 128 -5.57 -5.41 19.24
N LEU A 129 -5.83 -5.64 20.52
CA LEU A 129 -5.01 -6.50 21.38
C LEU A 129 -5.84 -7.64 21.94
N ASP A 130 -5.43 -8.85 21.62
CA ASP A 130 -5.95 -10.07 22.23
C ASP A 130 -5.10 -10.47 23.43
N TYR A 131 -5.60 -10.25 24.62
CA TYR A 131 -4.91 -10.60 25.87
C TYR A 131 -4.75 -12.11 26.07
N GLY A 132 -5.60 -12.94 25.45
CA GLY A 132 -5.49 -14.41 25.55
C GLY A 132 -4.31 -14.94 24.77
N THR A 133 -4.10 -14.43 23.57
CA THR A 133 -3.00 -14.83 22.70
C THR A 133 -1.77 -13.90 22.82
N GLY A 134 -1.93 -12.67 23.31
CA GLY A 134 -0.90 -11.65 23.34
C GLY A 134 -0.58 -11.08 21.95
N LEU A 135 -1.53 -11.16 21.00
CA LEU A 135 -1.37 -10.59 19.67
C LEU A 135 -1.86 -9.14 19.65
N LEU A 136 -0.98 -8.23 19.30
CA LEU A 136 -1.30 -6.84 18.98
C LEU A 136 -1.29 -6.68 17.46
N GLN A 137 -2.43 -6.33 16.90
CA GLN A 137 -2.57 -6.00 15.48
C GLN A 137 -2.76 -4.49 15.33
N ILE A 138 -2.03 -3.89 14.38
CA ILE A 138 -2.11 -2.46 14.07
C ILE A 138 -2.41 -2.34 12.58
N THR A 139 -3.56 -1.76 12.24
CA THR A 139 -3.91 -1.44 10.85
C THR A 139 -3.43 -0.03 10.54
N CYS A 140 -2.72 0.13 9.45
CA CYS A 140 -2.06 1.36 9.04
C CYS A 140 -2.68 1.93 7.75
N SER A 141 -2.35 3.18 7.44
CA SER A 141 -2.81 3.87 6.22
C SER A 141 -2.18 3.30 4.94
N GLU A 142 -1.04 2.62 5.08
CA GLU A 142 -0.26 2.05 3.99
C GLU A 142 0.63 0.92 4.51
N THR A 143 1.32 0.23 3.62
CA THR A 143 2.22 -0.88 3.93
C THR A 143 3.37 -0.46 4.83
N ILE A 144 3.64 -1.23 5.85
CA ILE A 144 4.71 -1.01 6.82
C ILE A 144 5.86 -1.98 6.55
N GLU A 145 6.99 -1.47 6.14
CA GLU A 145 8.20 -2.24 5.91
C GLU A 145 8.92 -2.58 7.21
N SER A 146 8.97 -1.64 8.16
CA SER A 146 9.62 -1.89 9.44
C SER A 146 8.93 -1.21 10.62
N LEU A 147 9.15 -1.80 11.82
CA LEU A 147 8.63 -1.29 13.09
C LEU A 147 9.77 -1.05 14.08
N ASN A 148 9.67 0.04 14.82
CA ASN A 148 10.49 0.29 16.00
C ASN A 148 9.65 0.10 17.26
N LEU A 149 9.73 -1.08 17.88
CA LEU A 149 8.93 -1.44 19.05
C LEU A 149 9.13 -0.49 20.23
N ALA A 150 10.34 0.04 20.44
CA ALA A 150 10.64 1.00 21.51
C ALA A 150 9.89 2.34 21.40
N LYS A 151 9.21 2.56 20.25
CA LYS A 151 8.37 3.74 19.98
C LYS A 151 6.88 3.42 19.97
N ILE A 152 6.50 2.20 20.34
CA ILE A 152 5.13 1.75 20.46
C ILE A 152 4.78 1.65 21.94
N LYS A 153 3.76 2.41 22.37
CA LYS A 153 3.36 2.49 23.76
C LYS A 153 1.90 2.10 23.94
N LEU A 154 1.62 1.45 25.02
CA LEU A 154 0.27 1.17 25.48
C LEU A 154 0.03 2.01 26.73
N VAL A 155 -0.89 2.97 26.64
CA VAL A 155 -1.11 4.03 27.61
C VAL A 155 -2.46 3.87 28.26
N ASN A 156 -2.50 3.95 29.56
CA ASN A 156 -3.73 4.07 30.31
C ASN A 156 -4.19 5.55 30.32
N ILE A 157 -5.46 5.80 30.01
CA ILE A 157 -6.06 7.14 29.92
C ILE A 157 -5.87 7.99 31.20
N HIS A 158 -5.65 7.36 32.35
CA HIS A 158 -5.37 8.09 33.59
C HIS A 158 -3.91 8.53 33.78
N GLY A 159 -3.04 8.27 32.79
CA GLY A 159 -1.72 8.89 32.67
C GLY A 159 -0.65 8.38 33.65
N ASP A 160 -0.92 7.32 34.40
CA ASP A 160 0.00 6.87 35.44
C ASP A 160 0.97 5.76 35.01
N THR A 161 0.78 5.16 33.83
CA THR A 161 1.67 4.10 33.32
C THR A 161 1.66 4.01 31.81
N ASP A 162 2.66 4.62 31.19
CA ASP A 162 3.05 4.34 29.82
C ASP A 162 3.81 3.01 29.80
N TYR A 163 3.33 2.07 29.04
CA TYR A 163 4.02 0.80 28.84
C TYR A 163 4.64 0.74 27.44
N VAL A 164 5.95 0.79 27.34
CA VAL A 164 6.68 0.62 26.06
C VAL A 164 6.82 -0.86 25.77
N ILE A 165 6.56 -1.26 24.54
CA ILE A 165 6.79 -2.64 24.06
C ILE A 165 8.28 -2.77 23.76
N ASP A 166 9.02 -3.51 24.60
CA ASP A 166 10.47 -3.66 24.46
C ASP A 166 10.91 -5.08 24.02
N ASP A 167 10.05 -6.09 24.18
CA ASP A 167 10.37 -7.50 23.89
C ASP A 167 9.24 -8.20 23.11
N GLY A 168 8.77 -7.56 22.04
CA GLY A 168 7.76 -8.10 21.13
C GLY A 168 8.39 -8.82 19.94
N LEU A 169 7.75 -9.91 19.49
CA LEU A 169 8.09 -10.56 18.23
C LEU A 169 7.21 -10.05 17.10
N ILE A 170 7.78 -9.43 16.10
CA ILE A 170 7.07 -9.06 14.87
C ILE A 170 6.77 -10.36 14.11
N ILE A 171 5.47 -10.68 13.97
CA ILE A 171 5.01 -11.88 13.25
C ILE A 171 4.71 -11.56 11.80
N GLU A 172 4.16 -10.38 11.55
CA GLU A 172 3.72 -9.95 10.22
C GLU A 172 4.04 -8.46 10.04
N GLN A 173 4.72 -8.18 8.97
CA GLN A 173 5.05 -6.83 8.47
C GLN A 173 5.08 -6.90 6.95
N ASP A 174 5.41 -5.81 6.27
CA ASP A 174 5.36 -5.67 4.82
C ASP A 174 3.91 -5.79 4.29
N THR A 175 3.00 -5.23 5.06
CA THR A 175 1.55 -5.20 4.82
C THR A 175 0.92 -4.01 5.53
N VAL A 176 -0.32 -3.69 5.20
CA VAL A 176 -1.11 -2.62 5.87
C VAL A 176 -1.54 -2.98 7.29
N THR A 177 -1.49 -4.25 7.67
CA THR A 177 -1.80 -4.71 9.03
C THR A 177 -0.60 -5.45 9.61
N VAL A 178 0.11 -4.82 10.52
CA VAL A 178 1.24 -5.44 11.20
C VAL A 178 0.78 -6.18 12.45
N THR A 179 1.43 -7.31 12.74
CA THR A 179 1.10 -8.16 13.88
C THR A 179 2.34 -8.37 14.76
N ILE A 180 2.21 -8.01 16.04
CA ILE A 180 3.24 -8.14 17.06
C ILE A 180 2.75 -9.16 18.10
N LYS A 181 3.57 -10.16 18.38
CA LYS A 181 3.38 -11.05 19.53
C LYS A 181 4.09 -10.46 20.74
N LEU A 182 3.32 -10.03 21.73
CA LEU A 182 3.87 -9.55 23.00
C LEU A 182 4.58 -10.70 23.74
N SER A 183 5.66 -10.38 24.44
CA SER A 183 6.22 -11.28 25.45
C SER A 183 5.20 -11.53 26.55
N GLU A 184 5.36 -12.60 27.32
CA GLU A 184 4.45 -12.86 28.45
C GLU A 184 4.54 -11.77 29.51
N SER A 185 5.73 -11.17 29.70
CA SER A 185 5.92 -10.03 30.60
C SER A 185 5.12 -8.83 30.13
N ASP A 186 5.26 -8.48 28.84
CA ASP A 186 4.55 -7.35 28.26
C ASP A 186 3.04 -7.56 28.30
N ARG A 187 2.59 -8.73 27.89
CA ARG A 187 1.17 -9.11 27.93
C ARG A 187 0.56 -8.94 29.33
N LEU A 188 1.27 -9.40 30.36
CA LEU A 188 0.81 -9.28 31.76
C LEU A 188 0.80 -7.83 32.25
N ASN A 189 1.81 -7.05 31.90
CA ASN A 189 1.90 -5.65 32.30
C ASN A 189 0.78 -4.82 31.68
N VAL A 190 0.51 -5.03 30.39
CA VAL A 190 -0.59 -4.36 29.68
C VAL A 190 -1.96 -4.84 30.19
N LEU A 191 -2.13 -6.14 30.49
CA LEU A 191 -3.36 -6.65 31.09
C LEU A 191 -3.69 -5.96 32.42
N ARG A 192 -2.70 -5.72 33.28
CA ARG A 192 -2.89 -5.09 34.59
C ARG A 192 -3.43 -3.66 34.50
N VAL A 193 -3.11 -2.94 33.44
CA VAL A 193 -3.56 -1.55 33.20
C VAL A 193 -4.72 -1.46 32.22
N SER A 194 -5.39 -2.58 31.93
CA SER A 194 -6.46 -2.68 30.93
C SER A 194 -7.85 -2.60 31.53
N GLY A 195 -8.84 -2.29 30.69
CA GLY A 195 -10.26 -2.34 31.03
C GLY A 195 -10.87 -3.75 31.07
N THR A 196 -10.05 -4.81 30.88
CA THR A 196 -10.54 -6.21 30.88
C THR A 196 -10.47 -6.83 32.29
N PRO A 197 -11.16 -7.97 32.55
CA PRO A 197 -11.04 -8.68 33.81
C PRO A 197 -9.58 -9.05 34.13
N GLY A 198 -9.13 -8.65 35.33
CA GLY A 198 -7.73 -8.76 35.77
C GLY A 198 -6.89 -7.46 35.64
N GLY A 199 -7.46 -6.45 35.01
CA GLY A 199 -6.90 -5.11 34.93
C GLY A 199 -7.53 -4.12 35.91
N ASP A 200 -7.29 -2.84 35.69
CA ASP A 200 -7.74 -1.72 36.55
C ASP A 200 -9.10 -1.12 36.11
N ASN A 201 -9.76 -1.71 35.12
CA ASN A 201 -11.01 -1.27 34.51
C ASN A 201 -10.90 0.01 33.66
N VAL A 202 -9.71 0.39 33.22
CA VAL A 202 -9.48 1.53 32.35
C VAL A 202 -9.04 1.05 30.94
N SER A 203 -9.58 1.66 29.90
CA SER A 203 -9.22 1.31 28.53
C SER A 203 -7.78 1.68 28.21
N VAL A 204 -7.09 0.79 27.54
CA VAL A 204 -5.73 1.04 27.02
C VAL A 204 -5.83 1.69 25.64
N THR A 205 -4.98 2.66 25.39
CA THR A 205 -4.80 3.34 24.10
C THR A 205 -3.41 3.01 23.55
N LEU A 206 -3.32 2.77 22.24
CA LEU A 206 -2.05 2.64 21.55
C LEU A 206 -1.54 4.03 21.16
N GLU A 207 -0.31 4.34 21.55
CA GLU A 207 0.42 5.51 21.08
C GLU A 207 1.61 5.09 20.23
N LEU A 208 1.79 5.77 19.11
CA LEU A 208 2.87 5.56 18.14
C LEU A 208 3.70 6.85 18.10
N ASP A 209 4.91 6.81 18.62
CA ASP A 209 5.84 7.92 18.51
C ASP A 209 6.36 8.05 17.06
N ALA A 210 6.85 9.23 16.71
CA ALA A 210 7.39 9.48 15.37
C ALA A 210 8.51 8.48 15.01
N GLY A 211 8.33 7.78 13.87
CA GLY A 211 9.22 6.73 13.40
C GLY A 211 9.03 5.38 14.12
N ALA A 212 7.87 5.14 14.72
CA ALA A 212 7.45 3.80 15.16
C ALA A 212 7.15 2.89 13.98
N LEU A 213 6.64 3.46 12.90
CA LEU A 213 6.30 2.81 11.65
C LEU A 213 7.12 3.43 10.53
N THR A 214 7.62 2.61 9.62
CA THR A 214 8.35 3.04 8.42
C THR A 214 7.76 2.30 7.22
N ASP A 215 7.43 3.04 6.16
CA ASP A 215 7.02 2.52 4.86
C ASP A 215 8.23 2.14 3.99
N PRO A 216 8.02 1.60 2.78
CA PRO A 216 9.08 1.27 1.83
C PRO A 216 9.73 2.49 1.15
N ALA A 217 9.23 3.73 1.34
CA ALA A 217 9.69 4.93 0.63
C ALA A 217 10.81 5.71 1.31
#